data_cb4785d49951c5b81d4b44423144c192
#
_entry.id   cb4785d49951c5b81d4b44423144c192
#
_cell.length_a   1.000
_cell.length_b   1.000
_cell.length_c   1.000
_cell.angle_alpha   90.00
_cell.angle_beta   90.00
_cell.angle_gamma   90.00
#
_symmetry.space_group_name_H-M   'P 1'
#
loop_
_entity.id
_entity.type
_entity.pdbx_description
1 polymer ?
#
loop_
_entity_poly.entity_id
_entity_poly.type
_entity_poly.pdbx_seq_one_letter_code
_entity_poly.pdbx_strand_id
1 'polypeptide(L)'
;CEINKPVTSEQEPTPTNVALILHTSGTTSRPKIVPILHSNIVSSAENIKRSLRLTEEDLCLNIMPLFHIHGLIAAVSASMAAGGSVWCTPGFDALKFFRWLDDASPSWFTAVPTMHQAILARAQRNRDIIDRNKLRFLRSSSASLPSQVMKELERVFEAPIIEGYGMTEATHQMASNPLPPLEQKPGSVGLEAG
;
A
#
# COMPACT_ATOMS: atom_id res chain seq x y z
N CYS A 1 -31.75 -12.41 -16.67
CA CYS A 1 -31.22 -12.46 -15.30
C CYS A 1 -32.29 -11.94 -14.36
N GLU A 2 -32.98 -12.83 -13.65
CA GLU A 2 -33.95 -12.45 -12.61
C GLU A 2 -33.18 -12.08 -11.33
N ILE A 3 -32.98 -10.78 -11.13
CA ILE A 3 -32.43 -10.22 -9.90
C ILE A 3 -33.60 -9.73 -9.04
N ASN A 4 -34.51 -10.62 -8.66
CA ASN A 4 -35.63 -10.26 -7.77
C ASN A 4 -36.05 -11.46 -6.88
N LYS A 5 -35.11 -11.96 -6.07
CA LYS A 5 -35.49 -12.63 -4.83
C LYS A 5 -34.99 -11.75 -3.68
N PRO A 6 -35.86 -11.31 -2.76
CA PRO A 6 -35.38 -10.66 -1.55
C PRO A 6 -34.43 -11.62 -0.83
N VAL A 7 -33.23 -11.13 -0.49
CA VAL A 7 -32.30 -11.87 0.36
C VAL A 7 -32.97 -12.01 1.72
N THR A 8 -33.62 -13.16 1.93
CA THR A 8 -34.23 -13.50 3.21
C THR A 8 -33.14 -14.05 4.12
N SER A 9 -32.77 -13.28 5.13
CA SER A 9 -31.76 -13.42 6.16
C SER A 9 -30.41 -12.78 5.80
N GLU A 10 -30.23 -11.55 6.21
CA GLU A 10 -28.91 -10.94 6.39
C GLU A 10 -28.23 -11.67 7.55
N GLN A 11 -27.55 -12.77 7.26
CA GLN A 11 -26.60 -13.32 8.21
C GLN A 11 -25.37 -12.40 8.20
N GLU A 12 -25.10 -11.79 9.34
CA GLU A 12 -23.86 -11.03 9.51
C GLU A 12 -22.66 -11.90 9.13
N PRO A 13 -21.70 -11.38 8.36
CA PRO A 13 -20.54 -12.16 7.94
C PRO A 13 -19.71 -12.55 9.18
N THR A 14 -19.32 -13.82 9.23
CA THR A 14 -18.43 -14.33 10.26
C THR A 14 -16.96 -14.11 9.87
N PRO A 15 -16.02 -14.09 10.82
CA PRO A 15 -14.59 -13.98 10.53
C PRO A 15 -14.07 -15.01 9.54
N THR A 16 -14.70 -16.17 9.46
CA THR A 16 -14.31 -17.30 8.60
C THR A 16 -14.99 -17.30 7.23
N ASN A 17 -15.90 -16.38 6.96
CA ASN A 17 -16.46 -16.23 5.63
C ASN A 17 -15.42 -15.64 4.65
N VAL A 18 -15.50 -16.05 3.39
CA VAL A 18 -14.69 -15.46 2.32
C VAL A 18 -15.18 -14.05 2.05
N ALA A 19 -14.30 -13.07 2.24
CA ALA A 19 -14.58 -11.66 2.03
C ALA A 19 -14.13 -11.18 0.64
N LEU A 20 -13.08 -11.79 0.08
CA LEU A 20 -12.45 -11.38 -1.17
C LEU A 20 -11.88 -12.57 -1.90
N ILE A 21 -11.98 -12.57 -3.22
CA ILE A 21 -11.33 -13.56 -4.08
C ILE A 21 -10.41 -12.82 -5.03
N LEU A 22 -9.13 -13.17 -5.00
CA LEU A 22 -8.13 -12.63 -5.91
C LEU A 22 -7.51 -13.74 -6.77
N HIS A 23 -6.94 -13.33 -7.89
CA HIS A 23 -6.18 -14.22 -8.77
C HIS A 23 -4.71 -13.84 -8.73
N THR A 24 -3.82 -14.83 -8.60
CA THR A 24 -2.38 -14.60 -8.76
C THR A 24 -1.95 -15.08 -10.15
N SER A 25 -1.02 -14.33 -10.74
CA SER A 25 -0.42 -14.65 -12.04
C SER A 25 0.55 -15.83 -11.99
N GLY A 26 0.45 -16.74 -11.01
CA GLY A 26 1.32 -17.89 -10.76
C GLY A 26 2.36 -18.21 -11.84
N THR A 27 3.51 -18.72 -11.46
CA THR A 27 4.58 -19.20 -12.38
C THR A 27 4.14 -20.38 -13.27
N THR A 28 2.94 -20.90 -13.07
CA THR A 28 2.29 -21.96 -13.85
C THR A 28 1.21 -21.36 -14.75
N SER A 29 0.95 -21.97 -15.87
CA SER A 29 0.04 -21.50 -16.95
C SER A 29 -1.42 -21.22 -16.56
N ARG A 30 -1.81 -21.44 -15.30
CA ARG A 30 -3.16 -21.15 -14.79
C ARG A 30 -3.10 -20.25 -13.57
N PRO A 31 -3.81 -19.11 -13.55
CA PRO A 31 -3.93 -18.28 -12.37
C PRO A 31 -4.48 -19.06 -11.19
N LYS A 32 -3.90 -18.87 -9.99
CA LYS A 32 -4.43 -19.45 -8.77
C LYS A 32 -5.54 -18.55 -8.23
N ILE A 33 -6.62 -19.15 -7.77
CA ILE A 33 -7.68 -18.47 -7.03
C ILE A 33 -7.28 -18.46 -5.56
N VAL A 34 -7.25 -17.28 -4.96
CA VAL A 34 -6.91 -17.07 -3.55
C VAL A 34 -8.14 -16.52 -2.83
N PRO A 35 -8.89 -17.36 -2.09
CA PRO A 35 -9.94 -16.88 -1.21
C PRO A 35 -9.32 -16.27 0.05
N ILE A 36 -9.76 -15.07 0.41
CA ILE A 36 -9.30 -14.32 1.57
C ILE A 36 -10.48 -14.14 2.52
N LEU A 37 -10.32 -14.50 3.78
CA LEU A 37 -11.35 -14.43 4.79
C LEU A 37 -11.42 -13.02 5.38
N HIS A 38 -12.55 -12.67 6.02
CA HIS A 38 -12.69 -11.42 6.77
C HIS A 38 -11.59 -11.29 7.84
N SER A 39 -11.31 -12.36 8.58
CA SER A 39 -10.23 -12.38 9.59
C SER A 39 -8.85 -12.09 8.98
N ASN A 40 -8.56 -12.59 7.78
CA ASN A 40 -7.27 -12.33 7.11
C ASN A 40 -7.12 -10.84 6.77
N ILE A 41 -8.18 -10.20 6.25
CA ILE A 41 -8.16 -8.77 5.90
C ILE A 41 -7.93 -7.93 7.16
N VAL A 42 -8.68 -8.19 8.22
CA VAL A 42 -8.57 -7.45 9.50
C VAL A 42 -7.16 -7.62 10.09
N SER A 43 -6.67 -8.85 10.19
CA SER A 43 -5.33 -9.11 10.74
C SER A 43 -4.23 -8.42 9.93
N SER A 44 -4.28 -8.52 8.59
CA SER A 44 -3.28 -7.88 7.75
C SER A 44 -3.34 -6.35 7.84
N ALA A 45 -4.54 -5.77 7.85
CA ALA A 45 -4.71 -4.32 7.99
C ALA A 45 -4.15 -3.82 9.34
N GLU A 46 -4.44 -4.51 10.45
CA GLU A 46 -3.91 -4.18 11.77
C GLU A 46 -2.38 -4.36 11.87
N ASN A 47 -1.83 -5.38 11.24
CA ASN A 47 -0.38 -5.60 11.21
C ASN A 47 0.34 -4.48 10.44
N ILE A 48 -0.21 -4.06 9.29
CA ILE A 48 0.33 -2.96 8.50
C ILE A 48 0.20 -1.64 9.25
N LYS A 49 -0.97 -1.37 9.85
CA LYS A 49 -1.18 -0.20 10.72
C LYS A 49 -0.11 -0.11 11.81
N ARG A 50 0.15 -1.21 12.51
CA ARG A 50 1.17 -1.27 13.58
C ARG A 50 2.58 -1.05 13.03
N SER A 51 2.97 -1.74 11.96
CA SER A 51 4.30 -1.62 11.35
C SER A 51 4.59 -0.20 10.88
N LEU A 52 3.60 0.48 10.30
CA LEU A 52 3.71 1.84 9.79
C LEU A 52 3.30 2.91 10.82
N ARG A 53 2.90 2.51 12.02
CA ARG A 53 2.39 3.40 13.08
C ARG A 53 1.36 4.39 12.53
N LEU A 54 0.39 3.86 11.76
CA LEU A 54 -0.68 4.68 11.19
C LEU A 54 -1.64 5.15 12.27
N THR A 55 -2.10 6.39 12.14
CA THR A 55 -3.04 7.05 13.03
C THR A 55 -4.22 7.62 12.25
N GLU A 56 -5.20 8.16 12.94
CA GLU A 56 -6.35 8.86 12.35
C GLU A 56 -5.95 10.15 11.60
N GLU A 57 -4.78 10.72 11.90
CA GLU A 57 -4.24 11.90 11.25
C GLU A 57 -3.60 11.59 9.89
N ASP A 58 -3.37 10.31 9.58
CA ASP A 58 -2.70 9.92 8.35
C ASP A 58 -3.63 9.95 7.14
N LEU A 59 -3.14 10.55 6.07
CA LEU A 59 -3.76 10.52 4.75
C LEU A 59 -2.83 9.77 3.78
N CYS A 60 -3.34 8.68 3.22
CA CYS A 60 -2.64 7.90 2.20
C CYS A 60 -3.00 8.40 0.80
N LEU A 61 -2.01 8.79 -0.01
CA LEU A 61 -2.22 8.91 -1.45
C LEU A 61 -2.07 7.52 -2.10
N ASN A 62 -3.20 6.90 -2.43
CA ASN A 62 -3.21 5.60 -3.08
C ASN A 62 -3.18 5.71 -4.60
N ILE A 63 -2.02 5.42 -5.19
CA ILE A 63 -1.79 5.35 -6.63
C ILE A 63 -1.76 3.89 -7.15
N MET A 64 -1.94 2.93 -6.24
CA MET A 64 -2.00 1.50 -6.59
C MET A 64 -3.40 1.09 -7.02
N PRO A 65 -3.53 0.15 -7.96
CA PRO A 65 -4.84 -0.33 -8.38
C PRO A 65 -5.55 -1.10 -7.27
N LEU A 66 -6.87 -0.89 -7.14
CA LEU A 66 -7.69 -1.53 -6.10
C LEU A 66 -8.05 -3.00 -6.40
N PHE A 67 -7.78 -3.49 -7.59
CA PHE A 67 -7.87 -4.93 -7.91
C PHE A 67 -6.63 -5.72 -7.47
N HIS A 68 -5.62 -5.04 -6.94
CA HIS A 68 -4.39 -5.63 -6.43
C HIS A 68 -4.32 -5.45 -4.91
N ILE A 69 -3.87 -6.50 -4.21
CA ILE A 69 -3.82 -6.55 -2.75
C ILE A 69 -2.98 -5.42 -2.13
N HIS A 70 -1.97 -4.93 -2.84
CA HIS A 70 -1.15 -3.80 -2.40
C HIS A 70 -2.00 -2.52 -2.23
N GLY A 71 -2.81 -2.16 -3.23
CA GLY A 71 -3.70 -1.00 -3.12
C GLY A 71 -4.85 -1.22 -2.15
N LEU A 72 -5.49 -2.40 -2.25
CA LEU A 72 -6.70 -2.68 -1.47
C LEU A 72 -6.41 -2.88 0.02
N ILE A 73 -5.42 -3.69 0.36
CA ILE A 73 -5.15 -4.04 1.77
C ILE A 73 -4.09 -3.10 2.35
N ALA A 74 -2.92 -2.96 1.71
CA ALA A 74 -1.82 -2.22 2.31
C ALA A 74 -2.02 -0.70 2.29
N ALA A 75 -2.78 -0.16 1.35
CA ALA A 75 -3.14 1.26 1.36
C ALA A 75 -4.51 1.48 2.02
N VAL A 76 -5.59 0.98 1.41
CA VAL A 76 -6.95 1.33 1.84
C VAL A 76 -7.30 0.69 3.18
N SER A 77 -7.26 -0.66 3.29
CA SER A 77 -7.71 -1.33 4.52
C SER A 77 -6.87 -0.94 5.73
N ALA A 78 -5.54 -0.78 5.58
CA ALA A 78 -4.67 -0.38 6.67
C ALA A 78 -4.94 1.06 7.15
N SER A 79 -5.18 2.00 6.22
CA SER A 79 -5.57 3.38 6.58
C SER A 79 -6.91 3.41 7.29
N MET A 80 -7.91 2.67 6.79
CA MET A 80 -9.23 2.58 7.42
C MET A 80 -9.16 1.97 8.83
N ALA A 81 -8.35 0.93 9.03
CA ALA A 81 -8.12 0.32 10.34
C ALA A 81 -7.45 1.30 11.33
N ALA A 82 -6.72 2.29 10.83
CA ALA A 82 -6.14 3.35 11.65
C ALA A 82 -7.09 4.51 11.95
N GLY A 83 -8.27 4.55 11.34
CA GLY A 83 -9.17 5.71 11.38
C GLY A 83 -8.73 6.85 10.45
N GLY A 84 -7.67 6.63 9.66
CA GLY A 84 -7.12 7.62 8.75
C GLY A 84 -7.91 7.74 7.45
N SER A 85 -7.38 8.54 6.53
CA SER A 85 -8.02 8.86 5.26
C SER A 85 -7.24 8.31 4.06
N VAL A 86 -7.92 8.14 2.93
CA VAL A 86 -7.30 7.69 1.68
C VAL A 86 -7.77 8.55 0.51
N TRP A 87 -6.83 9.11 -0.24
CA TRP A 87 -7.07 9.73 -1.52
C TRP A 87 -6.79 8.71 -2.63
N CYS A 88 -7.83 8.16 -3.24
CA CYS A 88 -7.70 7.18 -4.32
C CYS A 88 -7.62 7.88 -5.68
N THR A 89 -6.59 7.55 -6.46
CA THR A 89 -6.47 7.97 -7.84
C THR A 89 -7.08 6.93 -8.80
N PRO A 90 -7.39 7.30 -10.06
CA PRO A 90 -7.85 6.33 -11.06
C PRO A 90 -6.82 5.24 -11.43
N GLY A 91 -5.61 5.31 -10.88
CA GLY A 91 -4.46 4.47 -11.14
C GLY A 91 -3.20 5.33 -11.24
N PHE A 92 -2.04 4.70 -11.46
CA PHE A 92 -0.77 5.41 -11.55
C PHE A 92 -0.64 6.19 -12.87
N ASP A 93 -0.32 7.47 -12.74
CA ASP A 93 0.04 8.35 -13.86
C ASP A 93 1.18 9.27 -13.39
N ALA A 94 2.38 9.05 -13.90
CA ALA A 94 3.57 9.80 -13.50
C ALA A 94 3.50 11.31 -13.84
N LEU A 95 2.67 11.71 -14.81
CA LEU A 95 2.47 13.12 -15.19
C LEU A 95 1.54 13.83 -14.20
N LYS A 96 0.60 13.09 -13.63
CA LYS A 96 -0.41 13.64 -12.70
C LYS A 96 -0.03 13.49 -11.24
N PHE A 97 0.96 12.64 -10.94
CA PHE A 97 1.34 12.31 -9.56
C PHE A 97 1.60 13.55 -8.69
N PHE A 98 2.39 14.49 -9.16
CA PHE A 98 2.73 15.69 -8.39
C PHE A 98 1.53 16.62 -8.17
N ARG A 99 0.61 16.69 -9.13
CA ARG A 99 -0.65 17.38 -8.93
C ARG A 99 -1.49 16.71 -7.83
N TRP A 100 -1.60 15.38 -7.86
CA TRP A 100 -2.32 14.64 -6.82
C TRP A 100 -1.65 14.78 -5.44
N LEU A 101 -0.30 14.81 -5.41
CA LEU A 101 0.46 15.07 -4.19
C LEU A 101 0.11 16.44 -3.62
N ASP A 102 -0.01 17.45 -4.47
CA ASP A 102 -0.35 18.82 -4.08
C ASP A 102 -1.82 18.95 -3.66
N ASP A 103 -2.73 18.40 -4.46
CA ASP A 103 -4.17 18.46 -4.19
C ASP A 103 -4.55 17.72 -2.88
N ALA A 104 -3.90 16.58 -2.60
CA ALA A 104 -4.20 15.75 -1.45
C ALA A 104 -3.42 16.13 -0.18
N SER A 105 -2.21 16.67 -0.30
CA SER A 105 -1.28 16.91 0.80
C SER A 105 -1.16 15.71 1.76
N PRO A 106 -0.79 14.51 1.26
CA PRO A 106 -0.83 13.28 2.04
C PRO A 106 0.31 13.21 3.05
N SER A 107 0.13 12.41 4.11
CA SER A 107 1.21 12.08 5.04
C SER A 107 2.12 10.97 4.50
N TRP A 108 1.62 10.13 3.60
CA TRP A 108 2.38 9.04 2.98
C TRP A 108 1.77 8.56 1.67
N PHE A 109 2.58 7.83 0.90
CA PHE A 109 2.09 7.05 -0.23
C PHE A 109 2.84 5.73 -0.36
N THR A 110 2.25 4.80 -1.11
CA THR A 110 2.85 3.50 -1.40
C THR A 110 2.87 3.23 -2.89
N ALA A 111 3.96 2.60 -3.37
CA ALA A 111 4.15 2.30 -4.78
C ALA A 111 5.04 1.07 -4.98
N VAL A 112 5.08 0.57 -6.21
CA VAL A 112 6.08 -0.42 -6.65
C VAL A 112 7.34 0.28 -7.16
N PRO A 113 8.51 -0.39 -7.19
CA PRO A 113 9.78 0.24 -7.56
C PRO A 113 9.76 0.99 -8.90
N THR A 114 9.10 0.46 -9.92
CA THR A 114 8.99 1.11 -11.22
C THR A 114 8.21 2.43 -11.18
N MET A 115 7.18 2.51 -10.35
CA MET A 115 6.44 3.77 -10.11
C MET A 115 7.32 4.77 -9.36
N HIS A 116 8.06 4.35 -8.34
CA HIS A 116 9.02 5.20 -7.63
C HIS A 116 10.07 5.80 -8.59
N GLN A 117 10.63 4.98 -9.48
CA GLN A 117 11.58 5.47 -10.50
C GLN A 117 10.95 6.49 -11.44
N ALA A 118 9.71 6.26 -11.90
CA ALA A 118 9.01 7.19 -12.76
C ALA A 118 8.68 8.54 -12.06
N ILE A 119 8.42 8.50 -10.75
CA ILE A 119 8.25 9.69 -9.90
C ILE A 119 9.57 10.43 -9.77
N LEU A 120 10.67 9.74 -9.43
CA LEU A 120 12.00 10.34 -9.31
C LEU A 120 12.45 11.05 -10.61
N ALA A 121 12.21 10.43 -11.75
CA ALA A 121 12.56 11.03 -13.05
C ALA A 121 11.91 12.40 -13.30
N ARG A 122 10.87 12.76 -12.51
CA ARG A 122 10.12 14.02 -12.63
C ARG A 122 10.29 14.94 -11.41
N ALA A 123 10.92 14.46 -10.37
CA ALA A 123 11.00 15.15 -9.08
C ALA A 123 11.65 16.53 -9.18
N GLN A 124 12.73 16.65 -9.97
CA GLN A 124 13.45 17.92 -10.16
C GLN A 124 12.55 19.06 -10.66
N ARG A 125 11.63 18.74 -11.58
CA ARG A 125 10.70 19.74 -12.17
C ARG A 125 9.53 20.10 -11.26
N ASN A 126 9.37 19.37 -10.17
CA ASN A 126 8.28 19.51 -9.22
C ASN A 126 8.80 19.72 -7.79
N ARG A 127 10.02 20.26 -7.66
CA ARG A 127 10.67 20.43 -6.36
C ARG A 127 9.84 21.30 -5.42
N ASP A 128 9.24 22.35 -5.95
CA ASP A 128 8.36 23.26 -5.22
C ASP A 128 7.15 22.54 -4.60
N ILE A 129 6.58 21.55 -5.30
CA ILE A 129 5.47 20.72 -4.80
C ILE A 129 5.98 19.80 -3.68
N ILE A 130 7.13 19.15 -3.88
CA ILE A 130 7.73 18.26 -2.88
C ILE A 130 8.04 19.07 -1.60
N ASP A 131 8.60 20.25 -1.73
CA ASP A 131 9.04 21.06 -0.59
C ASP A 131 7.89 21.54 0.30
N ARG A 132 6.71 21.79 -0.28
CA ARG A 132 5.54 22.20 0.50
C ARG A 132 4.68 21.02 0.98
N ASN A 133 4.90 19.80 0.46
CA ASN A 133 4.16 18.59 0.85
C ASN A 133 5.11 17.61 1.55
N LYS A 134 5.34 17.80 2.84
CA LYS A 134 6.24 16.95 3.62
C LYS A 134 5.57 15.63 3.97
N LEU A 135 6.15 14.54 3.49
CA LEU A 135 5.69 13.19 3.79
C LEU A 135 6.28 12.70 5.12
N ARG A 136 5.52 11.93 5.85
CA ARG A 136 5.99 11.24 7.05
C ARG A 136 6.88 10.04 6.67
N PHE A 137 6.52 9.32 5.63
CA PHE A 137 7.31 8.25 5.01
C PHE A 137 6.79 7.92 3.60
N LEU A 138 7.59 7.17 2.86
CA LEU A 138 7.20 6.48 1.63
C LEU A 138 7.18 4.97 1.91
N ARG A 139 6.40 4.21 1.15
CA ARG A 139 6.41 2.75 1.23
C ARG A 139 6.62 2.14 -0.16
N SER A 140 7.49 1.13 -0.22
CA SER A 140 7.70 0.31 -1.43
C SER A 140 7.37 -1.14 -1.13
N SER A 141 6.71 -1.83 -2.05
CA SER A 141 6.41 -3.25 -1.93
C SER A 141 6.17 -3.90 -3.28
N SER A 142 5.87 -5.20 -3.29
CA SER A 142 5.57 -6.06 -4.46
C SER A 142 6.76 -6.42 -5.35
N ALA A 143 7.90 -5.76 -5.19
CA ALA A 143 9.18 -6.11 -5.80
C ALA A 143 10.31 -5.51 -4.97
N SER A 144 11.52 -6.03 -5.11
CA SER A 144 12.71 -5.49 -4.43
C SER A 144 13.03 -4.09 -4.91
N LEU A 145 13.24 -3.18 -3.98
CA LEU A 145 13.62 -1.80 -4.24
C LEU A 145 15.17 -1.70 -4.36
N PRO A 146 15.72 -1.28 -5.52
CA PRO A 146 17.15 -1.07 -5.61
C PRO A 146 17.64 -0.04 -4.58
N SER A 147 18.73 -0.37 -3.86
CA SER A 147 19.26 0.49 -2.78
C SER A 147 19.61 1.90 -3.24
N GLN A 148 20.00 2.08 -4.50
CA GLN A 148 20.27 3.40 -5.06
C GLN A 148 18.98 4.22 -5.21
N VAL A 149 17.89 3.59 -5.67
CA VAL A 149 16.56 4.22 -5.78
C VAL A 149 16.03 4.60 -4.40
N MET A 150 16.20 3.72 -3.41
CA MET A 150 15.86 3.98 -2.02
C MET A 150 16.52 5.27 -1.50
N LYS A 151 17.85 5.35 -1.60
CA LYS A 151 18.62 6.52 -1.15
C LYS A 151 18.21 7.80 -1.88
N GLU A 152 17.90 7.70 -3.17
CA GLU A 152 17.49 8.87 -3.94
C GLU A 152 16.08 9.35 -3.55
N LEU A 153 15.15 8.44 -3.29
CA LEU A 153 13.81 8.79 -2.77
C LEU A 153 13.91 9.50 -1.42
N GLU A 154 14.69 8.95 -0.48
CA GLU A 154 14.89 9.57 0.84
C GLU A 154 15.51 10.97 0.73
N ARG A 155 16.50 11.13 -0.16
CA ARG A 155 17.14 12.44 -0.41
C ARG A 155 16.17 13.44 -1.04
N VAL A 156 15.33 12.99 -1.97
CA VAL A 156 14.40 13.86 -2.72
C VAL A 156 13.21 14.28 -1.89
N PHE A 157 12.59 13.34 -1.19
CA PHE A 157 11.39 13.60 -0.39
C PHE A 157 11.69 13.96 1.07
N GLU A 158 12.94 13.86 1.51
CA GLU A 158 13.37 14.13 2.89
C GLU A 158 12.57 13.31 3.91
N ALA A 159 12.19 12.09 3.52
CA ALA A 159 11.38 11.18 4.31
C ALA A 159 11.89 9.74 4.16
N PRO A 160 11.80 8.90 5.21
CA PRO A 160 12.23 7.51 5.13
C PRO A 160 11.37 6.72 4.16
N ILE A 161 11.96 5.76 3.46
CA ILE A 161 11.21 4.80 2.65
C ILE A 161 11.20 3.44 3.31
N ILE A 162 10.03 2.88 3.51
CA ILE A 162 9.81 1.59 4.17
C ILE A 162 9.58 0.53 3.11
N GLU A 163 10.44 -0.47 3.07
CA GLU A 163 10.27 -1.63 2.21
C GLU A 163 9.48 -2.70 2.95
N GLY A 164 8.38 -3.17 2.32
CA GLY A 164 7.55 -4.25 2.84
C GLY A 164 7.51 -5.42 1.87
N TYR A 165 7.53 -6.63 2.41
CA TYR A 165 7.40 -7.88 1.67
C TYR A 165 6.07 -8.56 1.96
N GLY A 166 5.46 -9.09 0.92
CA GLY A 166 4.21 -9.82 1.04
C GLY A 166 3.78 -10.49 -0.26
N MET A 167 2.73 -11.27 -0.15
CA MET A 167 2.13 -12.00 -1.27
C MET A 167 0.62 -12.09 -1.09
N THR A 168 -0.10 -12.36 -2.18
CA THR A 168 -1.57 -12.42 -2.17
C THR A 168 -2.07 -13.51 -1.22
N GLU A 169 -1.40 -14.66 -1.18
CA GLU A 169 -1.74 -15.79 -0.32
C GLU A 169 -1.58 -15.49 1.18
N ALA A 170 -0.77 -14.48 1.53
CA ALA A 170 -0.60 -13.99 2.90
C ALA A 170 -1.45 -12.74 3.22
N THR A 171 -2.40 -12.41 2.37
CA THR A 171 -3.22 -11.19 2.49
C THR A 171 -2.38 -9.91 2.59
N HIS A 172 -1.26 -9.88 1.95
CA HIS A 172 -0.25 -8.88 1.71
C HIS A 172 1.00 -9.02 2.60
N GLN A 173 1.06 -8.38 3.78
CA GLN A 173 2.33 -8.15 4.48
C GLN A 173 2.77 -9.34 5.33
N MET A 174 4.00 -9.78 5.14
CA MET A 174 4.68 -10.81 5.91
C MET A 174 5.87 -10.23 6.68
N ALA A 175 6.56 -9.24 6.09
CA ALA A 175 7.67 -8.55 6.72
C ALA A 175 7.69 -7.08 6.30
N SER A 176 8.30 -6.23 7.12
CA SER A 176 8.48 -4.81 6.85
C SER A 176 9.75 -4.29 7.51
N ASN A 177 10.49 -3.43 6.82
CA ASN A 177 11.47 -2.61 7.49
C ASN A 177 10.76 -1.67 8.47
N PRO A 178 11.35 -1.41 9.64
CA PRO A 178 10.72 -0.54 10.64
C PRO A 178 10.83 0.93 10.26
N LEU A 179 9.94 1.74 10.84
CA LEU A 179 10.08 3.19 10.83
C LEU A 179 11.21 3.64 11.77
N PRO A 180 11.88 4.77 11.47
CA PRO A 180 12.80 5.38 12.43
C PRO A 180 12.16 5.59 13.81
N PRO A 181 12.92 5.54 14.92
CA PRO A 181 14.39 5.49 14.98
C PRO A 181 15.00 4.08 14.87
N LEU A 182 14.22 3.06 14.57
CA LEU A 182 14.75 1.71 14.38
C LEU A 182 15.55 1.62 13.07
N GLU A 183 16.58 0.77 13.08
CA GLU A 183 17.48 0.63 11.94
C GLU A 183 16.79 -0.08 10.77
N GLN A 184 16.86 0.52 9.61
CA GLN A 184 16.46 -0.07 8.35
C GLN A 184 17.65 -0.72 7.67
N LYS A 185 17.43 -1.90 7.06
CA LYS A 185 18.49 -2.62 6.32
C LYS A 185 18.15 -2.63 4.84
N PRO A 186 18.75 -1.75 4.01
CA PRO A 186 18.58 -1.78 2.56
C PRO A 186 18.91 -3.17 1.98
N GLY A 187 18.02 -3.69 1.11
CA GLY A 187 18.16 -5.04 0.55
C GLY A 187 17.65 -6.16 1.46
N SER A 188 17.08 -5.83 2.62
CA SER A 188 16.34 -6.73 3.48
C SER A 188 14.87 -6.38 3.47
N VAL A 189 14.00 -7.37 3.61
CA VAL A 189 12.56 -7.17 3.76
C VAL A 189 12.17 -6.77 5.20
N GLY A 190 13.12 -6.66 6.10
CA GLY A 190 12.94 -6.22 7.47
C GLY A 190 12.56 -7.33 8.45
N LEU A 191 11.78 -6.95 9.44
CA LEU A 191 11.32 -7.84 10.52
C LEU A 191 9.97 -8.47 10.14
N GLU A 192 9.64 -9.58 10.77
CA GLU A 192 8.28 -10.15 10.69
C GLU A 192 7.23 -9.11 11.08
N ALA A 193 6.15 -9.07 10.34
CA ALA A 193 5.11 -8.05 10.47
C ALA A 193 3.71 -8.60 10.11
N GLY A 194 3.49 -9.88 10.40
CA GLY A 194 2.27 -10.61 10.14
C GLY A 194 1.92 -11.61 11.23
#